data_bc6ead29e5a2c8ccc49e73e271bad1bc
#
_entry.id   bc6ead29e5a2c8ccc49e73e271bad1bc
#
_cell.length_a   1.000
_cell.length_b   1.000
_cell.length_c   1.000
_cell.angle_alpha   90.00
_cell.angle_beta   90.00
_cell.angle_gamma   90.00
#
_symmetry.space_group_name_H-M   'P 1'
#
loop_
_entity.id
_entity.type
_entity.pdbx_description
1 polymer ?
#
loop_
_entity_poly.entity_id
_entity_poly.type
_entity_poly.pdbx_seq_one_letter_code
_entity_poly.pdbx_strand_id
1 'polypeptide(L)'
;MRKDFIFTSESVSEGHPDKVSDRISYMVVDHFIAKDPFARVACETLTTTNKVVLAGEVRGPVEEDKDEIVSKVRECIKDIGYEQEGFHWQNADVQYLLHGQSADIAMGVDSVNDKDEGAGDQGIMFGYACTETPELMPAPIYYSHKILELMAKGRKDGSLQGLEPDSKSQVTLQYVDGKPHAVTSVVISTQHTEGLSPADVKKIVTPVLHASIPANLLNNLDDQEYYVNPTGNFVIGGPDGDTGLTGRKIIVDTYGGAAPHGGGAFSGKDPTKVDRSAAYASRYLAKNIVAAGLSTQCTIQLSYAIGVAKPLSIYVNTQGTNTIDEAKIEAAIPEIMNLSPKGIREKLQLNKPIYEQTAAYGHFGRTHNSASGAFSWEALDLVSDFKSLA
;
A
#
# COMPACT_ATOMS: atom_id res chain seq x y z
N MET A 1 -3.42 19.96 -21.08
CA MET A 1 -2.72 18.76 -20.55
C MET A 1 -2.22 17.91 -21.73
N ARG A 2 -1.04 17.28 -21.63
CA ARG A 2 -0.53 16.37 -22.66
C ARG A 2 -1.46 15.15 -22.72
N LYS A 3 -1.91 14.77 -23.92
CA LYS A 3 -2.88 13.67 -24.13
C LYS A 3 -2.20 12.38 -24.57
N ASP A 4 -1.11 12.50 -25.33
CA ASP A 4 -0.35 11.35 -25.84
C ASP A 4 1.00 11.29 -25.14
N PHE A 5 1.23 10.20 -24.40
CA PHE A 5 2.44 10.01 -23.61
C PHE A 5 2.64 8.53 -23.28
N ILE A 6 3.83 8.20 -22.78
CA ILE A 6 4.15 6.90 -22.21
C ILE A 6 4.35 7.07 -20.71
N PHE A 7 3.80 6.17 -19.92
CA PHE A 7 3.93 6.18 -18.47
C PHE A 7 4.19 4.77 -17.93
N THR A 8 5.06 4.69 -16.93
CA THR A 8 5.51 3.44 -16.33
C THR A 8 5.29 3.46 -14.82
N SER A 9 4.83 2.35 -14.28
CA SER A 9 4.86 2.09 -12.84
C SER A 9 5.43 0.71 -12.56
N GLU A 10 5.91 0.53 -11.34
CA GLU A 10 6.47 -0.74 -10.86
C GLU A 10 5.80 -1.19 -9.58
N SER A 11 5.86 -2.48 -9.31
CA SER A 11 5.46 -3.11 -8.06
C SER A 11 6.51 -4.11 -7.60
N VAL A 12 6.44 -4.45 -6.31
CA VAL A 12 7.26 -5.50 -5.70
C VAL A 12 6.40 -6.47 -4.92
N SER A 13 6.82 -7.74 -4.85
CA SER A 13 6.06 -8.80 -4.18
C SER A 13 6.16 -8.73 -2.65
N GLU A 14 5.36 -9.57 -1.99
CA GLU A 14 5.42 -9.77 -0.53
C GLU A 14 6.81 -10.23 -0.04
N GLY A 15 7.59 -10.90 -0.90
CA GLY A 15 8.94 -11.38 -0.60
C GLY A 15 10.06 -10.38 -0.85
N HIS A 16 9.78 -9.22 -1.45
CA HIS A 16 10.78 -8.16 -1.57
C HIS A 16 11.27 -7.73 -0.17
N PRO A 17 12.57 -7.50 0.05
CA PRO A 17 13.12 -7.20 1.38
C PRO A 17 12.37 -6.11 2.14
N ASP A 18 12.08 -4.98 1.49
CA ASP A 18 11.33 -3.89 2.12
C ASP A 18 9.89 -4.31 2.46
N LYS A 19 9.26 -5.19 1.65
CA LYS A 19 7.91 -5.68 1.92
C LYS A 19 7.85 -6.76 2.98
N VAL A 20 8.89 -7.54 3.15
CA VAL A 20 9.08 -8.41 4.31
C VAL A 20 9.12 -7.57 5.59
N SER A 21 9.88 -6.47 5.58
CA SER A 21 9.95 -5.52 6.70
C SER A 21 8.60 -4.86 6.98
N ASP A 22 7.89 -4.41 5.93
CA ASP A 22 6.54 -3.85 6.05
C ASP A 22 5.55 -4.86 6.64
N ARG A 23 5.54 -6.12 6.16
CA ARG A 23 4.65 -7.16 6.64
C ARG A 23 4.82 -7.41 8.13
N ILE A 24 6.08 -7.48 8.59
CA ILE A 24 6.41 -7.68 10.00
C ILE A 24 5.95 -6.48 10.83
N SER A 25 6.23 -5.25 10.38
CA SER A 25 5.77 -4.03 11.07
C SER A 25 4.25 -3.95 11.17
N TYR A 26 3.52 -4.35 10.13
CA TYR A 26 2.04 -4.40 10.17
C TYR A 26 1.50 -5.48 11.09
N MET A 27 2.14 -6.65 11.14
CA MET A 27 1.79 -7.69 12.08
C MET A 27 1.89 -7.18 13.53
N VAL A 28 2.93 -6.41 13.85
CA VAL A 28 3.08 -5.77 15.18
C VAL A 28 1.95 -4.78 15.45
N VAL A 29 1.58 -3.94 14.47
CA VAL A 29 0.44 -3.02 14.60
C VAL A 29 -0.86 -3.79 14.88
N ASP A 30 -1.15 -4.81 14.08
CA ASP A 30 -2.38 -5.61 14.22
C ASP A 30 -2.39 -6.39 15.53
N HIS A 31 -1.23 -6.87 16.01
CA HIS A 31 -1.11 -7.56 17.29
C HIS A 31 -1.60 -6.69 18.46
N PHE A 32 -1.11 -5.45 18.53
CA PHE A 32 -1.49 -4.56 19.62
C PHE A 32 -2.91 -4.01 19.48
N ILE A 33 -3.35 -3.67 18.26
CA ILE A 33 -4.72 -3.21 18.02
C ILE A 33 -5.76 -4.31 18.31
N ALA A 34 -5.44 -5.57 18.07
CA ALA A 34 -6.31 -6.69 18.42
C ALA A 34 -6.55 -6.82 19.94
N LYS A 35 -5.57 -6.44 20.76
CA LYS A 35 -5.65 -6.45 22.23
C LYS A 35 -6.29 -5.15 22.77
N ASP A 36 -5.93 -4.02 22.19
CA ASP A 36 -6.48 -2.70 22.52
C ASP A 36 -6.70 -1.89 21.22
N PRO A 37 -7.97 -1.65 20.80
CA PRO A 37 -8.27 -0.83 19.63
C PRO A 37 -7.70 0.60 19.67
N PHE A 38 -7.28 1.05 20.84
CA PHE A 38 -6.67 2.37 21.06
C PHE A 38 -5.14 2.30 21.31
N ALA A 39 -4.52 1.16 21.08
CA ALA A 39 -3.07 1.02 21.16
C ALA A 39 -2.37 2.03 20.24
N ARG A 40 -1.24 2.55 20.71
CA ARG A 40 -0.35 3.42 19.94
C ARG A 40 0.87 2.60 19.54
N VAL A 41 1.16 2.57 18.26
CA VAL A 41 2.25 1.75 17.73
C VAL A 41 3.02 2.55 16.67
N ALA A 42 4.33 2.58 16.84
CA ALA A 42 5.27 2.98 15.81
C ALA A 42 6.36 1.90 15.80
N CYS A 43 6.32 1.02 14.83
CA CYS A 43 7.23 -0.11 14.69
C CYS A 43 7.97 -0.06 13.35
N GLU A 44 9.28 0.10 13.42
CA GLU A 44 10.17 -0.02 12.28
C GLU A 44 10.85 -1.39 12.30
N THR A 45 10.96 -2.00 11.12
CA THR A 45 11.60 -3.30 10.95
C THR A 45 12.74 -3.18 9.94
N LEU A 46 13.91 -3.72 10.27
CA LEU A 46 15.00 -3.95 9.34
C LEU A 46 15.16 -5.46 9.16
N THR A 47 15.29 -5.91 7.92
CA THR A 47 15.59 -7.31 7.57
C THR A 47 16.84 -7.37 6.74
N THR A 48 17.73 -8.34 7.03
CA THR A 48 18.95 -8.61 6.27
C THR A 48 19.32 -10.10 6.46
N THR A 49 20.44 -10.55 5.93
CA THR A 49 20.88 -11.95 6.02
C THR A 49 20.70 -12.51 7.43
N ASN A 50 19.83 -13.50 7.57
CA ASN A 50 19.46 -14.21 8.80
C ASN A 50 19.11 -13.31 10.00
N LYS A 51 18.70 -12.06 9.78
CA LYS A 51 18.41 -11.12 10.86
C LYS A 51 17.16 -10.29 10.62
N VAL A 52 16.39 -10.11 11.70
CA VAL A 52 15.26 -9.18 11.78
C VAL A 52 15.47 -8.30 13.01
N VAL A 53 15.36 -6.99 12.86
CA VAL A 53 15.42 -6.03 13.97
C VAL A 53 14.10 -5.29 14.03
N LEU A 54 13.41 -5.37 15.17
CA LEU A 54 12.21 -4.58 15.49
C LEU A 54 12.63 -3.44 16.40
N ALA A 55 12.32 -2.21 16.03
CA ALA A 55 12.58 -1.02 16.85
C ALA A 55 11.38 -0.09 16.85
N GLY A 56 11.15 0.62 17.95
CA GLY A 56 10.06 1.60 18.03
C GLY A 56 9.36 1.66 19.36
N GLU A 57 8.26 2.42 19.43
CA GLU A 57 7.52 2.72 20.62
C GLU A 57 6.09 2.17 20.54
N VAL A 58 5.64 1.60 21.66
CA VAL A 58 4.29 1.03 21.77
C VAL A 58 3.66 1.47 23.10
N ARG A 59 2.39 1.85 23.07
CA ARG A 59 1.56 1.94 24.26
C ARG A 59 0.78 0.62 24.43
N GLY A 60 1.35 -0.30 25.21
CA GLY A 60 0.83 -1.65 25.41
C GLY A 60 1.79 -2.51 26.23
N PRO A 61 1.50 -3.81 26.46
CA PRO A 61 2.30 -4.75 27.23
C PRO A 61 3.52 -5.25 26.43
N VAL A 62 4.50 -4.38 26.23
CA VAL A 62 5.63 -4.58 25.28
C VAL A 62 6.52 -5.76 25.68
N GLU A 63 6.87 -5.87 26.96
CA GLU A 63 7.77 -6.94 27.45
C GLU A 63 7.05 -8.28 27.57
N GLU A 64 5.78 -8.25 28.01
CA GLU A 64 4.95 -9.45 28.19
C GLU A 64 4.63 -10.12 26.84
N ASP A 65 4.54 -9.34 25.77
CA ASP A 65 4.19 -9.82 24.43
C ASP A 65 5.41 -10.20 23.56
N LYS A 66 6.62 -10.00 24.06
CA LYS A 66 7.87 -10.22 23.30
C LYS A 66 7.95 -11.59 22.62
N ASP A 67 7.74 -12.65 23.38
CA ASP A 67 7.90 -14.02 22.85
C ASP A 67 6.80 -14.34 21.81
N GLU A 68 5.58 -13.83 22.03
CA GLU A 68 4.47 -13.97 21.07
C GLU A 68 4.79 -13.22 19.77
N ILE A 69 5.29 -11.99 19.86
CA ILE A 69 5.67 -11.18 18.69
C ILE A 69 6.81 -11.85 17.91
N VAL A 70 7.85 -12.35 18.59
CA VAL A 70 8.95 -13.09 17.96
C VAL A 70 8.43 -14.34 17.24
N SER A 71 7.49 -15.07 17.82
CA SER A 71 6.83 -16.21 17.15
C SER A 71 6.08 -15.76 15.89
N LYS A 72 5.30 -14.70 15.95
CA LYS A 72 4.55 -14.13 14.81
C LYS A 72 5.49 -13.61 13.71
N VAL A 73 6.65 -13.04 14.04
CA VAL A 73 7.68 -12.70 13.04
C VAL A 73 8.07 -13.93 12.22
N ARG A 74 8.33 -15.06 12.89
CA ARG A 74 8.65 -16.32 12.22
C ARG A 74 7.51 -16.83 11.35
N GLU A 75 6.28 -16.71 11.84
CA GLU A 75 5.08 -17.06 11.07
C GLU A 75 4.93 -16.20 9.80
N CYS A 76 5.18 -14.89 9.88
CA CYS A 76 5.21 -14.00 8.71
C CYS A 76 6.25 -14.46 7.68
N ILE A 77 7.48 -14.73 8.11
CA ILE A 77 8.56 -15.18 7.21
C ILE A 77 8.19 -16.52 6.56
N LYS A 78 7.59 -17.44 7.32
CA LYS A 78 7.12 -18.74 6.85
C LYS A 78 5.98 -18.60 5.83
N ASP A 79 4.98 -17.76 6.11
CA ASP A 79 3.85 -17.51 5.20
C ASP A 79 4.29 -16.88 3.88
N ILE A 80 5.27 -15.96 3.92
CA ILE A 80 5.93 -15.43 2.73
C ILE A 80 6.63 -16.53 1.94
N GLY A 81 7.19 -17.55 2.62
CA GLY A 81 7.78 -18.73 2.00
C GLY A 81 9.32 -18.75 2.02
N TYR A 82 9.96 -18.03 2.95
CA TYR A 82 11.43 -18.05 3.05
C TYR A 82 11.95 -19.23 3.85
N GLU A 83 12.63 -20.13 3.13
CA GLU A 83 13.36 -21.33 3.65
C GLU A 83 14.77 -21.44 3.06
N GLN A 84 15.36 -20.33 2.61
CA GLN A 84 16.73 -20.32 2.07
C GLN A 84 17.77 -20.17 3.18
N GLU A 85 19.03 -20.61 2.92
CA GLU A 85 20.11 -20.63 3.91
C GLU A 85 20.35 -19.29 4.57
N GLY A 86 20.37 -18.19 3.79
CA GLY A 86 20.63 -16.84 4.29
C GLY A 86 19.41 -16.11 4.82
N PHE A 87 18.18 -16.66 4.72
CA PHE A 87 16.98 -16.13 5.35
C PHE A 87 15.91 -17.21 5.52
N HIS A 88 15.75 -17.70 6.73
CA HIS A 88 14.89 -18.84 7.04
C HIS A 88 14.04 -18.57 8.28
N TRP A 89 12.74 -18.88 8.21
CA TRP A 89 11.78 -18.61 9.29
C TRP A 89 12.16 -19.23 10.65
N GLN A 90 12.86 -20.38 10.67
CA GLN A 90 13.34 -21.03 11.91
C GLN A 90 14.60 -20.39 12.48
N ASN A 91 15.52 -19.95 11.61
CA ASN A 91 16.90 -19.64 11.98
C ASN A 91 17.18 -18.14 12.08
N ALA A 92 16.32 -17.27 11.50
CA ALA A 92 16.52 -15.83 11.55
C ALA A 92 16.65 -15.35 13.02
N ASP A 93 17.70 -14.59 13.31
CA ASP A 93 17.91 -13.92 14.60
C ASP A 93 16.98 -12.71 14.69
N VAL A 94 16.04 -12.75 15.63
CA VAL A 94 15.06 -11.67 15.84
C VAL A 94 15.50 -10.83 17.03
N GLN A 95 15.95 -9.60 16.75
CA GLN A 95 16.27 -8.60 17.76
C GLN A 95 15.04 -7.76 18.07
N TYR A 96 14.58 -7.84 19.30
CA TYR A 96 13.40 -7.11 19.78
C TYR A 96 13.83 -5.89 20.58
N LEU A 97 13.66 -4.69 20.00
CA LEU A 97 14.02 -3.40 20.57
C LEU A 97 12.80 -2.47 20.69
N LEU A 98 11.60 -3.04 20.76
CA LEU A 98 10.40 -2.26 21.06
C LEU A 98 10.40 -1.88 22.54
N HIS A 99 9.94 -0.67 22.86
CA HIS A 99 9.85 -0.19 24.24
C HIS A 99 8.55 0.59 24.46
N GLY A 100 8.20 0.79 25.73
CA GLY A 100 7.02 1.56 26.12
C GLY A 100 7.11 3.02 25.70
N GLN A 101 6.02 3.58 25.16
CA GLN A 101 5.93 5.00 24.80
C GLN A 101 6.16 5.89 26.03
N SER A 102 6.95 6.97 25.89
CA SER A 102 7.15 7.93 26.98
C SER A 102 5.86 8.70 27.33
N ALA A 103 5.70 9.02 28.63
CA ALA A 103 4.54 9.76 29.14
C ALA A 103 4.41 11.17 28.53
N ASP A 104 5.53 11.80 28.15
CA ASP A 104 5.55 13.15 27.59
C ASP A 104 4.91 13.23 26.20
N ILE A 105 5.08 12.19 25.37
CA ILE A 105 4.44 12.10 24.05
C ILE A 105 2.94 11.86 24.20
N ALA A 106 2.52 11.08 25.20
CA ALA A 106 1.10 10.80 25.45
C ALA A 106 0.31 12.09 25.83
N MET A 107 0.90 13.01 26.58
CA MET A 107 0.22 14.26 27.00
C MET A 107 -0.06 15.23 25.85
N GLY A 108 0.70 15.18 24.75
CA GLY A 108 0.51 16.06 23.58
C GLY A 108 -0.61 15.63 22.63
N VAL A 109 -1.05 14.38 22.70
CA VAL A 109 -1.93 13.75 21.72
C VAL A 109 -3.27 13.31 22.30
N ASP A 110 -3.32 12.98 23.60
CA ASP A 110 -4.56 12.54 24.24
C ASP A 110 -5.52 13.72 24.48
N SER A 111 -6.81 13.49 24.21
CA SER A 111 -7.87 14.47 24.47
C SER A 111 -7.95 14.80 25.97
N VAL A 112 -7.56 16.00 26.34
CA VAL A 112 -7.72 16.54 27.70
C VAL A 112 -8.78 17.63 27.66
N ASN A 113 -9.85 17.50 28.46
CA ASN A 113 -10.89 18.52 28.66
C ASN A 113 -11.68 18.93 27.40
N ASP A 114 -12.56 18.08 26.91
CA ASP A 114 -13.54 18.37 25.81
C ASP A 114 -12.94 18.93 24.49
N LYS A 115 -11.64 18.87 24.29
CA LYS A 115 -11.02 19.18 22.99
C LYS A 115 -11.02 17.96 22.10
N ASP A 116 -11.39 18.16 20.84
CA ASP A 116 -11.19 17.15 19.80
C ASP A 116 -9.71 16.72 19.75
N GLU A 117 -9.49 15.41 19.57
CA GLU A 117 -8.14 14.87 19.43
C GLU A 117 -7.43 15.52 18.23
N GLY A 118 -6.33 16.21 18.47
CA GLY A 118 -5.51 16.84 17.45
C GLY A 118 -4.65 15.85 16.67
N ALA A 119 -4.16 16.26 15.51
CA ALA A 119 -3.19 15.47 14.76
C ALA A 119 -1.91 15.28 15.58
N GLY A 120 -1.39 14.06 15.59
CA GLY A 120 -0.16 13.71 16.34
C GLY A 120 1.11 14.28 15.70
N ASP A 121 1.05 14.74 14.46
CA ASP A 121 2.14 15.38 13.73
C ASP A 121 1.59 16.36 12.69
N GLN A 122 2.46 17.18 12.14
CA GLN A 122 2.19 17.94 10.92
C GLN A 122 2.35 17.02 9.69
N GLY A 123 1.69 17.35 8.57
CA GLY A 123 1.90 16.62 7.32
C GLY A 123 0.98 17.05 6.20
N ILE A 124 1.31 16.58 5.01
CA ILE A 124 0.46 16.65 3.82
C ILE A 124 0.21 15.24 3.31
N MET A 125 -1.02 14.93 2.97
CA MET A 125 -1.43 13.62 2.47
C MET A 125 -2.21 13.78 1.19
N PHE A 126 -2.03 12.83 0.26
CA PHE A 126 -2.70 12.85 -1.03
C PHE A 126 -3.57 11.62 -1.22
N GLY A 127 -4.72 11.82 -1.84
CA GLY A 127 -5.57 10.80 -2.39
C GLY A 127 -5.74 11.00 -3.89
N TYR A 128 -5.91 9.90 -4.63
CA TYR A 128 -6.12 9.94 -6.06
C TYR A 128 -7.11 8.87 -6.49
N ALA A 129 -7.88 9.16 -7.54
CA ALA A 129 -8.68 8.20 -8.28
C ALA A 129 -8.78 8.62 -9.74
N CYS A 130 -8.91 7.65 -10.64
CA CYS A 130 -9.12 7.87 -12.07
C CYS A 130 -9.92 6.73 -12.69
N THR A 131 -10.52 6.96 -13.86
CA THR A 131 -11.38 6.00 -14.56
C THR A 131 -10.60 5.02 -15.46
N GLU A 132 -9.31 4.77 -15.19
CA GLU A 132 -8.48 3.91 -16.03
C GLU A 132 -8.71 2.42 -15.81
N THR A 133 -9.13 2.04 -14.61
CA THR A 133 -9.49 0.66 -14.23
C THR A 133 -10.82 0.64 -13.48
N PRO A 134 -11.50 -0.52 -13.40
CA PRO A 134 -12.74 -0.65 -12.60
C PRO A 134 -12.55 -0.28 -11.12
N GLU A 135 -11.36 -0.45 -10.57
CA GLU A 135 -10.99 -0.13 -9.20
C GLU A 135 -10.72 1.37 -9.00
N LEU A 136 -10.82 2.15 -10.08
CA LEU A 136 -10.52 3.58 -10.12
C LEU A 136 -9.08 3.89 -9.71
N MET A 137 -8.15 3.11 -10.27
CA MET A 137 -6.70 3.22 -10.09
C MET A 137 -5.99 3.52 -11.41
N PRO A 138 -4.78 4.12 -11.36
CA PRO A 138 -3.90 4.22 -12.52
C PRO A 138 -3.55 2.82 -13.05
N ALA A 139 -3.71 2.61 -14.33
CA ALA A 139 -3.54 1.30 -14.97
C ALA A 139 -2.14 0.70 -14.82
N PRO A 140 -1.01 1.45 -14.96
CA PRO A 140 0.33 0.87 -14.85
C PRO A 140 0.61 0.25 -13.48
N ILE A 141 0.31 0.95 -12.38
CA ILE A 141 0.52 0.41 -11.03
C ILE A 141 -0.45 -0.73 -10.73
N TYR A 142 -1.70 -0.62 -11.14
CA TYR A 142 -2.70 -1.66 -10.94
C TYR A 142 -2.30 -2.98 -11.58
N TYR A 143 -1.87 -2.95 -12.85
CA TYR A 143 -1.43 -4.16 -13.54
C TYR A 143 -0.10 -4.69 -13.00
N SER A 144 0.82 -3.81 -12.58
CA SER A 144 2.05 -4.25 -11.92
C SER A 144 1.75 -5.01 -10.63
N HIS A 145 0.83 -4.53 -9.79
CA HIS A 145 0.37 -5.27 -8.61
C HIS A 145 -0.27 -6.60 -8.97
N LYS A 146 -1.17 -6.59 -9.97
CA LYS A 146 -1.94 -7.78 -10.37
C LYS A 146 -1.07 -8.93 -10.84
N ILE A 147 -0.01 -8.64 -11.60
CA ILE A 147 0.99 -9.65 -12.01
C ILE A 147 1.56 -10.34 -10.77
N LEU A 148 2.07 -9.58 -9.81
CA LEU A 148 2.76 -10.14 -8.65
C LEU A 148 1.79 -10.81 -7.65
N GLU A 149 0.58 -10.30 -7.51
CA GLU A 149 -0.46 -10.93 -6.70
C GLU A 149 -0.80 -12.33 -7.22
N LEU A 150 -0.97 -12.47 -8.55
CA LEU A 150 -1.24 -13.77 -9.18
C LEU A 150 -0.02 -14.70 -9.14
N MET A 151 1.20 -14.16 -9.27
CA MET A 151 2.42 -14.95 -9.10
C MET A 151 2.54 -15.49 -7.68
N ALA A 152 2.33 -14.67 -6.66
CA ALA A 152 2.37 -15.10 -5.26
C ALA A 152 1.29 -16.16 -4.96
N LYS A 153 0.08 -15.96 -5.47
CA LYS A 153 -0.99 -16.96 -5.36
C LYS A 153 -0.59 -18.28 -5.99
N GLY A 154 -0.10 -18.27 -7.24
CA GLY A 154 0.28 -19.49 -7.94
C GLY A 154 1.50 -20.18 -7.32
N ARG A 155 2.43 -19.43 -6.71
CA ARG A 155 3.53 -20.00 -5.93
C ARG A 155 3.01 -20.72 -4.69
N LYS A 156 2.11 -20.09 -3.92
CA LYS A 156 1.56 -20.65 -2.66
C LYS A 156 0.62 -21.85 -2.91
N ASP A 157 -0.16 -21.84 -3.97
CA ASP A 157 -1.06 -22.96 -4.31
C ASP A 157 -0.38 -24.08 -5.13
N GLY A 158 0.89 -23.90 -5.52
CA GLY A 158 1.71 -24.87 -6.25
C GLY A 158 1.44 -24.94 -7.76
N SER A 159 0.61 -24.06 -8.33
CA SER A 159 0.34 -23.98 -9.76
C SER A 159 1.49 -23.36 -10.57
N LEU A 160 2.34 -22.54 -9.93
CA LEU A 160 3.55 -21.94 -10.50
C LEU A 160 4.79 -22.50 -9.78
N GLN A 161 5.16 -23.73 -10.14
CA GLN A 161 6.32 -24.40 -9.54
C GLN A 161 7.63 -23.73 -9.97
N GLY A 162 8.61 -23.68 -9.05
CA GLY A 162 9.94 -23.14 -9.30
C GLY A 162 10.08 -21.64 -9.10
N LEU A 163 8.99 -20.90 -8.80
CA LEU A 163 9.08 -19.51 -8.37
C LEU A 163 9.31 -19.40 -6.86
N GLU A 164 10.08 -18.40 -6.46
CA GLU A 164 10.42 -18.07 -5.08
C GLU A 164 9.83 -16.69 -4.69
N PRO A 165 9.84 -16.30 -3.39
CA PRO A 165 9.04 -15.17 -2.90
C PRO A 165 9.39 -13.80 -3.46
N ASP A 166 10.66 -13.50 -3.76
CA ASP A 166 11.08 -12.16 -4.19
C ASP A 166 10.81 -11.94 -5.67
N SER A 167 10.06 -10.90 -5.98
CA SER A 167 9.82 -10.52 -7.37
C SER A 167 9.46 -9.05 -7.52
N LYS A 168 9.71 -8.52 -8.73
CA LYS A 168 9.37 -7.16 -9.16
C LYS A 168 8.68 -7.23 -10.51
N SER A 169 7.75 -6.32 -10.74
CA SER A 169 7.12 -6.11 -12.04
C SER A 169 7.13 -4.63 -12.40
N GLN A 170 7.23 -4.35 -13.68
CA GLN A 170 7.12 -3.00 -14.22
C GLN A 170 6.26 -3.05 -15.47
N VAL A 171 5.28 -2.17 -15.59
CA VAL A 171 4.38 -2.08 -16.75
C VAL A 171 4.44 -0.68 -17.33
N THR A 172 4.72 -0.59 -18.62
CA THR A 172 4.74 0.65 -19.39
C THR A 172 3.56 0.68 -20.34
N LEU A 173 2.74 1.74 -20.24
CA LEU A 173 1.57 1.97 -21.07
C LEU A 173 1.74 3.20 -21.95
N GLN A 174 1.35 3.08 -23.20
CA GLN A 174 1.07 4.20 -24.09
C GLN A 174 -0.34 4.71 -23.81
N TYR A 175 -0.46 6.02 -23.70
CA TYR A 175 -1.71 6.75 -23.58
C TYR A 175 -2.00 7.49 -24.88
N VAL A 176 -3.26 7.43 -25.32
CA VAL A 176 -3.80 8.18 -26.44
C VAL A 176 -5.05 8.91 -25.97
N ASP A 177 -5.15 10.20 -26.26
CA ASP A 177 -6.23 11.07 -25.74
C ASP A 177 -6.43 10.97 -24.22
N GLY A 178 -5.34 10.76 -23.47
CA GLY A 178 -5.34 10.65 -22.00
C GLY A 178 -5.88 9.33 -21.47
N LYS A 179 -6.04 8.30 -22.30
CA LYS A 179 -6.53 6.97 -21.92
C LYS A 179 -5.49 5.90 -22.19
N PRO A 180 -5.39 4.85 -21.34
CA PRO A 180 -4.57 3.68 -21.61
C PRO A 180 -4.93 3.06 -22.98
N HIS A 181 -3.94 2.89 -23.84
CA HIS A 181 -4.14 2.44 -25.21
C HIS A 181 -3.45 1.09 -25.49
N ALA A 182 -2.19 0.96 -25.10
CA ALA A 182 -1.42 -0.26 -25.33
C ALA A 182 -0.30 -0.40 -24.29
N VAL A 183 0.00 -1.64 -23.90
CA VAL A 183 1.23 -1.97 -23.17
C VAL A 183 2.38 -1.96 -24.18
N THR A 184 3.42 -1.19 -23.90
CA THR A 184 4.60 -1.06 -24.76
C THR A 184 5.82 -1.79 -24.20
N SER A 185 5.86 -2.03 -22.88
CA SER A 185 6.94 -2.83 -22.28
C SER A 185 6.47 -3.44 -20.96
N VAL A 186 6.98 -4.63 -20.65
CA VAL A 186 6.81 -5.32 -19.37
C VAL A 186 8.14 -5.86 -18.90
N VAL A 187 8.47 -5.64 -17.63
CA VAL A 187 9.62 -6.28 -16.97
C VAL A 187 9.10 -7.11 -15.80
N ILE A 188 9.51 -8.37 -15.72
CA ILE A 188 9.30 -9.24 -14.56
C ILE A 188 10.65 -9.77 -14.12
N SER A 189 11.07 -9.42 -12.90
CA SER A 189 12.23 -10.01 -12.25
C SER A 189 11.73 -10.86 -11.09
N THR A 190 12.01 -12.16 -11.10
CA THR A 190 11.50 -13.07 -10.07
C THR A 190 12.55 -14.06 -9.63
N GLN A 191 12.64 -14.23 -8.33
CA GLN A 191 13.43 -15.28 -7.71
C GLN A 191 12.89 -16.66 -8.11
N HIS A 192 13.77 -17.61 -8.32
CA HIS A 192 13.43 -18.95 -8.77
C HIS A 192 14.38 -20.00 -8.18
N THR A 193 13.95 -21.27 -8.18
CA THR A 193 14.77 -22.40 -7.76
C THR A 193 15.97 -22.58 -8.70
N GLU A 194 17.04 -23.14 -8.17
CA GLU A 194 18.23 -23.47 -8.96
C GLU A 194 17.89 -24.39 -10.14
N GLY A 195 18.58 -24.21 -11.26
CA GLY A 195 18.42 -25.03 -12.46
C GLY A 195 17.43 -24.53 -13.51
N LEU A 196 16.61 -23.50 -13.21
CA LEU A 196 15.75 -22.84 -14.20
C LEU A 196 16.54 -21.77 -14.98
N SER A 197 16.41 -21.80 -16.30
CA SER A 197 16.90 -20.72 -17.16
C SER A 197 15.90 -19.53 -17.21
N PRO A 198 16.32 -18.31 -17.60
CA PRO A 198 15.40 -17.21 -17.83
C PRO A 198 14.27 -17.54 -18.81
N ALA A 199 14.55 -18.38 -19.83
CA ALA A 199 13.55 -18.85 -20.77
C ALA A 199 12.50 -19.76 -20.13
N ASP A 200 12.88 -20.60 -19.15
CA ASP A 200 11.95 -21.43 -18.40
C ASP A 200 11.09 -20.57 -17.48
N VAL A 201 11.70 -19.61 -16.78
CA VAL A 201 10.96 -18.64 -15.95
C VAL A 201 9.97 -17.84 -16.82
N LYS A 202 10.38 -17.38 -18.02
CA LYS A 202 9.48 -16.67 -18.96
C LYS A 202 8.25 -17.53 -19.31
N LYS A 203 8.44 -18.85 -19.59
CA LYS A 203 7.31 -19.76 -19.85
C LYS A 203 6.36 -19.88 -18.65
N ILE A 204 6.88 -19.89 -17.43
CA ILE A 204 6.07 -20.00 -16.21
C ILE A 204 5.24 -18.72 -15.98
N VAL A 205 5.82 -17.53 -16.18
CA VAL A 205 5.15 -16.26 -15.83
C VAL A 205 4.31 -15.68 -16.99
N THR A 206 4.51 -16.09 -18.24
CA THR A 206 3.74 -15.58 -19.39
C THR A 206 2.22 -15.77 -19.25
N PRO A 207 1.70 -16.94 -18.82
CA PRO A 207 0.26 -17.09 -18.56
C PRO A 207 -0.28 -16.11 -17.50
N VAL A 208 0.54 -15.77 -16.51
CA VAL A 208 0.17 -14.79 -15.47
C VAL A 208 0.05 -13.40 -16.07
N LEU A 209 0.99 -12.99 -16.94
CA LEU A 209 0.89 -11.71 -17.65
C LEU A 209 -0.44 -11.60 -18.41
N HIS A 210 -0.81 -12.63 -19.18
CA HIS A 210 -2.07 -12.65 -19.92
C HIS A 210 -3.32 -12.68 -19.03
N ALA A 211 -3.23 -13.24 -17.83
CA ALA A 211 -4.33 -13.24 -16.87
C ALA A 211 -4.44 -11.90 -16.11
N SER A 212 -3.37 -11.12 -16.08
CA SER A 212 -3.29 -9.87 -15.29
C SER A 212 -3.74 -8.65 -16.07
N ILE A 213 -3.50 -8.61 -17.39
CA ILE A 213 -3.70 -7.44 -18.25
C ILE A 213 -4.73 -7.79 -19.34
N PRO A 214 -5.71 -6.90 -19.61
CA PRO A 214 -6.68 -7.11 -20.68
C PRO A 214 -6.00 -7.33 -22.03
N ALA A 215 -6.49 -8.32 -22.80
CA ALA A 215 -5.90 -8.73 -24.07
C ALA A 215 -5.78 -7.57 -25.10
N ASN A 216 -6.77 -6.67 -25.12
CA ASN A 216 -6.74 -5.50 -26.01
C ASN A 216 -5.56 -4.55 -25.75
N LEU A 217 -5.06 -4.49 -24.51
CA LEU A 217 -3.88 -3.69 -24.16
C LEU A 217 -2.57 -4.42 -24.52
N LEU A 218 -2.57 -5.76 -24.56
CA LEU A 218 -1.40 -6.57 -24.86
C LEU A 218 -1.17 -6.82 -26.36
N ASN A 219 -2.14 -6.53 -27.23
CA ASN A 219 -2.08 -6.85 -28.65
C ASN A 219 -0.85 -6.30 -29.40
N ASN A 220 -0.26 -5.22 -28.88
CA ASN A 220 0.89 -4.54 -29.49
C ASN A 220 2.20 -4.74 -28.70
N LEU A 221 2.20 -5.59 -27.67
CA LEU A 221 3.43 -5.88 -26.94
C LEU A 221 4.35 -6.75 -27.80
N ASP A 222 5.50 -6.20 -28.18
CA ASP A 222 6.57 -6.94 -28.84
C ASP A 222 7.23 -7.89 -27.83
N ASP A 223 7.54 -9.12 -28.27
CA ASP A 223 8.25 -10.09 -27.42
C ASP A 223 9.66 -9.59 -27.02
N GLN A 224 10.26 -8.70 -27.80
CA GLN A 224 11.53 -8.02 -27.48
C GLN A 224 11.38 -6.97 -26.37
N GLU A 225 10.17 -6.47 -26.11
CA GLU A 225 9.85 -5.52 -25.04
C GLU A 225 9.25 -6.22 -23.79
N TYR A 226 9.23 -7.57 -23.79
CA TYR A 226 8.84 -8.39 -22.65
C TYR A 226 10.05 -9.06 -22.02
N TYR A 227 10.56 -8.45 -20.95
CA TYR A 227 11.79 -8.83 -20.27
C TYR A 227 11.46 -9.69 -19.03
N VAL A 228 12.03 -10.88 -18.96
CA VAL A 228 11.94 -11.76 -17.77
C VAL A 228 13.35 -12.11 -17.33
N ASN A 229 13.72 -11.77 -16.10
CA ASN A 229 15.07 -11.94 -15.53
C ASN A 229 16.18 -11.54 -16.53
N PRO A 230 16.19 -10.29 -17.02
CA PRO A 230 17.11 -9.86 -18.07
C PRO A 230 18.59 -9.92 -17.67
N THR A 231 18.87 -9.96 -16.37
CA THR A 231 20.25 -10.08 -15.81
C THR A 231 20.69 -11.53 -15.67
N GLY A 232 19.84 -12.51 -15.97
CA GLY A 232 20.12 -13.94 -15.84
C GLY A 232 19.50 -14.58 -14.60
N ASN A 233 20.28 -15.39 -13.88
CA ASN A 233 19.78 -16.13 -12.71
C ASN A 233 19.44 -15.22 -11.54
N PHE A 234 18.31 -15.53 -10.86
CA PHE A 234 17.87 -14.87 -9.64
C PHE A 234 17.47 -15.95 -8.62
N VAL A 235 18.47 -16.62 -8.02
CA VAL A 235 18.28 -17.72 -7.07
C VAL A 235 18.28 -17.21 -5.63
N ILE A 236 19.22 -16.34 -5.27
CA ILE A 236 19.27 -15.69 -3.94
C ILE A 236 18.46 -14.40 -4.02
N GLY A 237 17.42 -14.29 -3.18
CA GLY A 237 16.54 -13.12 -3.12
C GLY A 237 16.12 -12.80 -1.69
N GLY A 238 15.22 -11.81 -1.57
CA GLY A 238 14.73 -11.35 -0.29
C GLY A 238 15.83 -10.73 0.58
N PRO A 239 15.66 -10.75 1.92
CA PRO A 239 16.60 -10.13 2.85
C PRO A 239 18.03 -10.67 2.82
N ASP A 240 18.26 -11.84 2.24
CA ASP A 240 19.61 -12.36 2.01
C ASP A 240 20.29 -11.69 0.82
N GLY A 241 19.53 -11.34 -0.23
CA GLY A 241 20.06 -10.67 -1.40
C GLY A 241 20.27 -9.16 -1.19
N ASP A 242 19.36 -8.52 -0.46
CA ASP A 242 19.39 -7.07 -0.18
C ASP A 242 18.68 -6.77 1.15
N THR A 243 19.14 -5.72 1.84
CA THR A 243 18.55 -5.29 3.11
C THR A 243 17.21 -4.61 2.90
N GLY A 244 16.19 -5.01 3.67
CA GLY A 244 14.88 -4.40 3.71
C GLY A 244 14.67 -3.49 4.90
N LEU A 245 13.84 -2.47 4.71
CA LEU A 245 13.45 -1.53 5.75
C LEU A 245 12.00 -1.08 5.57
N THR A 246 11.28 -0.96 6.68
CA THR A 246 9.92 -0.42 6.72
C THR A 246 9.81 0.93 6.04
N GLY A 247 8.75 1.12 5.23
CA GLY A 247 8.40 2.42 4.66
C GLY A 247 9.25 2.86 3.47
N ARG A 248 9.99 1.96 2.82
CA ARG A 248 10.80 2.28 1.63
C ARG A 248 10.11 2.03 0.28
N LYS A 249 8.84 1.64 0.29
CA LYS A 249 8.03 1.38 -0.92
C LYS A 249 6.76 2.22 -0.98
N ILE A 250 6.81 3.46 -0.46
CA ILE A 250 5.64 4.34 -0.31
C ILE A 250 4.95 4.69 -1.64
N ILE A 251 5.68 4.72 -2.74
CA ILE A 251 5.13 4.99 -4.07
C ILE A 251 4.43 3.74 -4.63
N VAL A 252 5.01 2.55 -4.40
CA VAL A 252 4.37 1.25 -4.70
C VAL A 252 3.11 1.06 -3.86
N ASP A 253 3.12 1.48 -2.59
CA ASP A 253 1.98 1.39 -1.68
C ASP A 253 0.80 2.26 -2.11
N THR A 254 1.02 3.27 -2.93
CA THR A 254 0.03 4.28 -3.30
C THR A 254 -0.33 4.25 -4.79
N TYR A 255 0.19 5.17 -5.60
CA TYR A 255 -0.28 5.39 -6.97
C TYR A 255 0.79 5.17 -8.05
N GLY A 256 1.96 4.62 -7.73
CA GLY A 256 3.02 4.31 -8.71
C GLY A 256 3.57 5.54 -9.45
N GLY A 257 3.52 6.72 -8.82
CA GLY A 257 3.98 7.97 -9.42
C GLY A 257 2.93 8.74 -10.23
N ALA A 258 1.71 8.20 -10.38
CA ALA A 258 0.63 8.88 -11.11
C ALA A 258 0.02 10.07 -10.34
N ALA A 259 0.24 10.13 -9.04
CA ALA A 259 -0.20 11.23 -8.17
C ALA A 259 0.95 11.66 -7.26
N PRO A 260 0.91 12.90 -6.71
CA PRO A 260 1.82 13.34 -5.67
C PRO A 260 1.77 12.44 -4.43
N HIS A 261 2.83 12.50 -3.62
CA HIS A 261 2.93 11.82 -2.33
C HIS A 261 3.45 12.80 -1.26
N GLY A 262 2.88 12.73 -0.05
CA GLY A 262 3.29 13.61 1.06
C GLY A 262 4.60 13.20 1.74
N GLY A 263 5.10 11.99 1.48
CA GLY A 263 6.35 11.46 2.03
C GLY A 263 6.18 10.56 3.25
N GLY A 264 5.03 10.59 3.93
CA GLY A 264 4.75 9.75 5.10
C GLY A 264 4.49 8.29 4.73
N ALA A 265 5.23 7.35 5.31
CA ALA A 265 4.95 5.92 5.19
C ALA A 265 3.74 5.51 6.04
N PHE A 266 3.00 4.49 5.56
CA PHE A 266 1.90 3.89 6.32
C PHE A 266 2.39 2.77 7.25
N SER A 267 3.39 2.02 6.81
CA SER A 267 3.90 0.81 7.45
C SER A 267 4.32 1.07 8.90
N GLY A 268 3.97 0.14 9.79
CA GLY A 268 4.36 0.19 11.19
C GLY A 268 3.62 1.21 12.07
N LYS A 269 2.70 1.99 11.52
CA LYS A 269 1.98 3.06 12.22
C LYS A 269 0.55 2.66 12.55
N ASP A 270 0.08 2.92 13.77
CA ASP A 270 -1.33 2.83 14.12
C ASP A 270 -2.16 3.98 13.45
N PRO A 271 -3.51 3.87 13.39
CA PRO A 271 -4.33 4.81 12.64
C PRO A 271 -4.46 6.21 13.24
N THR A 272 -3.85 6.51 14.37
CA THR A 272 -3.81 7.88 14.91
C THR A 272 -2.83 8.77 14.16
N LYS A 273 -1.86 8.16 13.46
CA LYS A 273 -0.91 8.86 12.62
C LYS A 273 -1.62 9.30 11.33
N VAL A 274 -1.73 10.62 11.13
CA VAL A 274 -2.41 11.23 9.97
C VAL A 274 -1.76 10.87 8.64
N ASP A 275 -0.46 10.56 8.63
CA ASP A 275 0.23 10.02 7.44
C ASP A 275 -0.53 8.85 6.82
N ARG A 276 -1.09 7.97 7.65
CA ARG A 276 -1.91 6.84 7.21
C ARG A 276 -3.37 7.22 7.09
N SER A 277 -4.01 7.64 8.18
CA SER A 277 -5.46 7.83 8.23
C SER A 277 -5.96 8.89 7.26
N ALA A 278 -5.27 10.03 7.14
CA ALA A 278 -5.68 11.08 6.23
C ALA A 278 -5.37 10.75 4.75
N ALA A 279 -4.34 9.95 4.45
CA ALA A 279 -4.11 9.42 3.11
C ALA A 279 -5.26 8.47 2.70
N TYR A 280 -5.73 7.61 3.61
CA TYR A 280 -6.88 6.76 3.36
C TYR A 280 -8.17 7.58 3.17
N ALA A 281 -8.40 8.61 4.00
CA ALA A 281 -9.53 9.52 3.83
C ALA A 281 -9.47 10.26 2.49
N SER A 282 -8.29 10.73 2.08
CA SER A 282 -8.10 11.39 0.79
C SER A 282 -8.40 10.46 -0.39
N ARG A 283 -7.97 9.18 -0.32
CA ARG A 283 -8.32 8.15 -1.32
C ARG A 283 -9.82 7.91 -1.35
N TYR A 284 -10.44 7.72 -0.19
CA TYR A 284 -11.87 7.47 -0.06
C TYR A 284 -12.71 8.58 -0.70
N LEU A 285 -12.38 9.84 -0.41
CA LEU A 285 -13.05 10.99 -1.01
C LEU A 285 -12.84 11.07 -2.53
N ALA A 286 -11.57 10.98 -2.99
CA ALA A 286 -11.26 11.02 -4.42
C ALA A 286 -11.98 9.93 -5.20
N LYS A 287 -12.03 8.71 -4.66
CA LYS A 287 -12.72 7.57 -5.28
C LYS A 287 -14.22 7.80 -5.40
N ASN A 288 -14.86 8.31 -4.35
CA ASN A 288 -16.30 8.61 -4.36
C ASN A 288 -16.66 9.76 -5.30
N ILE A 289 -15.80 10.79 -5.41
CA ILE A 289 -15.98 11.91 -6.37
C ILE A 289 -15.94 11.39 -7.81
N VAL A 290 -14.96 10.57 -8.16
CA VAL A 290 -14.85 9.97 -9.50
C VAL A 290 -16.00 9.01 -9.76
N ALA A 291 -16.36 8.15 -8.80
CA ALA A 291 -17.49 7.23 -8.92
C ALA A 291 -18.84 7.94 -9.03
N ALA A 292 -18.97 9.13 -8.45
CA ALA A 292 -20.15 9.98 -8.60
C ALA A 292 -20.27 10.60 -10.01
N GLY A 293 -19.23 10.52 -10.84
CA GLY A 293 -19.20 11.11 -12.19
C GLY A 293 -18.90 12.61 -12.19
N LEU A 294 -18.43 13.18 -11.09
CA LEU A 294 -18.08 14.60 -11.01
C LEU A 294 -16.77 14.91 -11.74
N SER A 295 -15.93 13.91 -11.96
CA SER A 295 -14.69 14.01 -12.74
C SER A 295 -14.24 12.63 -13.20
N THR A 296 -13.33 12.56 -14.19
CA THR A 296 -12.67 11.31 -14.59
C THR A 296 -11.34 11.10 -13.86
N GLN A 297 -10.82 12.13 -13.21
CA GLN A 297 -9.63 12.11 -12.38
C GLN A 297 -9.82 13.07 -11.20
N CYS A 298 -9.35 12.69 -10.03
CA CYS A 298 -9.43 13.53 -8.85
C CYS A 298 -8.23 13.31 -7.95
N THR A 299 -7.47 14.37 -7.69
CA THR A 299 -6.44 14.43 -6.66
C THR A 299 -6.98 15.25 -5.49
N ILE A 300 -6.85 14.74 -4.27
CA ILE A 300 -7.17 15.47 -3.04
C ILE A 300 -5.89 15.59 -2.21
N GLN A 301 -5.61 16.80 -1.71
CA GLN A 301 -4.62 17.02 -0.67
C GLN A 301 -5.30 17.43 0.63
N LEU A 302 -4.91 16.80 1.73
CA LEU A 302 -5.21 17.23 3.08
C LEU A 302 -3.91 17.65 3.77
N SER A 303 -3.97 18.66 4.64
CA SER A 303 -2.84 19.06 5.46
C SER A 303 -3.23 19.27 6.91
N TYR A 304 -2.33 18.92 7.82
CA TYR A 304 -2.53 19.03 9.28
C TYR A 304 -1.36 19.73 9.95
N ALA A 305 -1.67 20.38 11.09
CA ALA A 305 -0.67 20.83 12.05
C ALA A 305 -0.76 19.98 13.31
N ILE A 306 0.37 19.77 13.96
CA ILE A 306 0.42 19.06 15.25
C ILE A 306 -0.52 19.69 16.28
N GLY A 307 -1.29 18.88 16.99
CA GLY A 307 -2.23 19.30 18.01
C GLY A 307 -3.52 19.96 17.48
N VAL A 308 -3.72 20.05 16.16
CA VAL A 308 -4.91 20.65 15.55
C VAL A 308 -5.79 19.54 14.97
N ALA A 309 -7.08 19.52 15.35
CA ALA A 309 -8.02 18.48 14.91
C ALA A 309 -8.51 18.70 13.47
N LYS A 310 -8.73 19.94 13.06
CA LYS A 310 -9.20 20.26 11.71
C LYS A 310 -8.04 20.31 10.72
N PRO A 311 -8.21 19.85 9.47
CA PRO A 311 -7.20 20.07 8.43
C PRO A 311 -6.99 21.57 8.22
N LEU A 312 -5.73 21.96 7.96
CA LEU A 312 -5.37 23.35 7.62
C LEU A 312 -5.89 23.73 6.24
N SER A 313 -5.91 22.76 5.31
CA SER A 313 -6.39 22.96 3.95
C SER A 313 -6.96 21.65 3.40
N ILE A 314 -7.93 21.82 2.50
CA ILE A 314 -8.48 20.81 1.61
C ILE A 314 -8.28 21.36 0.19
N TYR A 315 -7.61 20.62 -0.66
CA TYR A 315 -7.38 21.01 -2.05
C TYR A 315 -7.85 19.88 -2.97
N VAL A 316 -8.65 20.23 -3.96
CA VAL A 316 -9.16 19.31 -4.99
C VAL A 316 -8.64 19.73 -6.35
N ASN A 317 -8.09 18.79 -7.11
CA ASN A 317 -7.68 19.01 -8.49
C ASN A 317 -8.19 17.85 -9.36
N THR A 318 -9.11 18.16 -10.24
CA THR A 318 -9.68 17.21 -11.20
C THR A 318 -8.95 17.19 -12.54
N GLN A 319 -7.87 17.93 -12.64
CA GLN A 319 -7.05 18.09 -13.86
C GLN A 319 -7.86 18.56 -15.08
N GLY A 320 -8.91 19.37 -14.83
CA GLY A 320 -9.78 19.91 -15.85
C GLY A 320 -10.80 18.91 -16.42
N THR A 321 -11.08 17.82 -15.70
CA THR A 321 -12.08 16.81 -16.07
C THR A 321 -13.40 16.96 -15.31
N ASN A 322 -13.52 18.00 -14.48
CA ASN A 322 -14.66 18.27 -13.63
C ASN A 322 -15.93 18.61 -14.42
N THR A 323 -17.08 18.20 -13.90
CA THR A 323 -18.42 18.57 -14.39
C THR A 323 -19.03 19.74 -13.60
N ILE A 324 -18.50 20.02 -12.40
CA ILE A 324 -18.88 21.16 -11.54
C ILE A 324 -17.61 21.84 -11.04
N ASP A 325 -17.73 23.04 -10.47
CA ASP A 325 -16.59 23.79 -9.93
C ASP A 325 -15.90 23.02 -8.80
N GLU A 326 -14.56 22.92 -8.86
CA GLU A 326 -13.74 22.28 -7.84
C GLU A 326 -13.91 22.93 -6.46
N ALA A 327 -14.06 24.26 -6.39
CA ALA A 327 -14.31 24.97 -5.15
C ALA A 327 -15.64 24.54 -4.48
N LYS A 328 -16.64 24.14 -5.28
CA LYS A 328 -17.90 23.60 -4.76
C LYS A 328 -17.70 22.22 -4.14
N ILE A 329 -16.84 21.39 -4.75
CA ILE A 329 -16.46 20.07 -4.18
C ILE A 329 -15.69 20.27 -2.88
N GLU A 330 -14.68 21.16 -2.86
CA GLU A 330 -13.88 21.46 -1.66
C GLU A 330 -14.76 21.92 -0.48
N ALA A 331 -15.71 22.81 -0.73
CA ALA A 331 -16.62 23.32 0.29
C ALA A 331 -17.56 22.24 0.85
N ALA A 332 -17.96 21.26 0.03
CA ALA A 332 -18.86 20.19 0.44
C ALA A 332 -18.15 19.08 1.27
N ILE A 333 -16.86 18.84 1.06
CA ILE A 333 -16.13 17.76 1.72
C ILE A 333 -16.28 17.78 3.25
N PRO A 334 -16.06 18.90 3.98
CA PRO A 334 -16.19 18.93 5.44
C PRO A 334 -17.62 18.73 5.94
N GLU A 335 -18.63 19.00 5.11
CA GLU A 335 -20.05 18.74 5.44
C GLU A 335 -20.40 17.26 5.25
N ILE A 336 -19.73 16.57 4.30
CA ILE A 336 -19.95 15.17 3.96
C ILE A 336 -19.18 14.24 4.94
N MET A 337 -17.97 14.64 5.35
CA MET A 337 -17.10 13.82 6.18
C MET A 337 -16.35 14.65 7.22
N ASN A 338 -16.43 14.22 8.48
CA ASN A 338 -15.57 14.77 9.54
C ASN A 338 -14.11 14.34 9.32
N LEU A 339 -13.26 15.32 9.01
CA LEU A 339 -11.83 15.11 8.71
C LEU A 339 -10.92 15.28 9.95
N SER A 340 -11.45 15.35 11.16
CA SER A 340 -10.60 15.23 12.35
C SER A 340 -9.96 13.81 12.39
N PRO A 341 -8.76 13.63 12.99
CA PRO A 341 -8.14 12.32 13.12
C PRO A 341 -9.08 11.25 13.70
N LYS A 342 -9.85 11.63 14.73
CA LYS A 342 -10.88 10.78 15.33
C LYS A 342 -12.01 10.49 14.34
N GLY A 343 -12.56 11.52 13.67
CA GLY A 343 -13.66 11.36 12.69
C GLY A 343 -13.29 10.44 11.53
N ILE A 344 -12.07 10.52 11.04
CA ILE A 344 -11.54 9.61 10.01
C ILE A 344 -11.51 8.18 10.51
N ARG A 345 -10.93 7.92 11.71
CA ARG A 345 -10.83 6.57 12.26
C ARG A 345 -12.20 5.94 12.50
N GLU A 346 -13.16 6.72 12.99
CA GLU A 346 -14.54 6.26 13.21
C GLU A 346 -15.24 5.96 11.87
N LYS A 347 -15.21 6.88 10.91
CA LYS A 347 -15.84 6.71 9.59
C LYS A 347 -15.29 5.51 8.83
N LEU A 348 -13.98 5.35 8.81
CA LEU A 348 -13.30 4.28 8.10
C LEU A 348 -13.06 3.03 8.95
N GLN A 349 -13.52 3.02 10.22
CA GLN A 349 -13.39 1.89 11.16
C GLN A 349 -11.94 1.38 11.29
N LEU A 350 -10.98 2.30 11.41
CA LEU A 350 -9.55 1.98 11.36
C LEU A 350 -9.00 1.36 12.66
N ASN A 351 -9.72 1.41 13.78
CA ASN A 351 -9.30 0.82 15.05
C ASN A 351 -9.57 -0.70 15.09
N LYS A 352 -9.12 -1.40 14.07
CA LYS A 352 -9.24 -2.86 13.90
C LYS A 352 -7.93 -3.45 13.38
N PRO A 353 -7.65 -4.74 13.65
CA PRO A 353 -6.46 -5.41 13.12
C PRO A 353 -6.67 -5.77 11.63
N ILE A 354 -6.50 -4.80 10.75
CA ILE A 354 -6.78 -4.88 9.31
C ILE A 354 -5.56 -4.53 8.44
N TYR A 355 -4.41 -4.34 9.04
CA TYR A 355 -3.26 -3.73 8.37
C TYR A 355 -2.29 -4.74 7.75
N GLU A 356 -2.12 -5.91 8.33
CA GLU A 356 -1.20 -6.92 7.84
C GLU A 356 -1.47 -7.31 6.37
N GLN A 357 -2.74 -7.39 5.98
CA GLN A 357 -3.16 -7.68 4.61
C GLN A 357 -2.90 -6.53 3.61
N THR A 358 -2.51 -5.34 4.08
CA THR A 358 -2.14 -4.20 3.24
C THR A 358 -0.65 -4.19 2.88
N ALA A 359 0.13 -5.09 3.44
CA ALA A 359 1.60 -5.08 3.36
C ALA A 359 2.15 -5.20 1.93
N ALA A 360 1.41 -5.80 1.00
CA ALA A 360 1.84 -5.97 -0.37
C ALA A 360 0.70 -5.67 -1.36
N TYR A 361 1.08 -5.38 -2.60
CA TYR A 361 0.16 -5.15 -3.74
C TYR A 361 -0.70 -3.89 -3.60
N GLY A 362 -0.18 -2.87 -2.91
CA GLY A 362 -0.80 -1.56 -2.74
C GLY A 362 -1.89 -1.50 -1.67
N HIS A 363 -2.06 -0.33 -1.10
CA HIS A 363 -3.13 -0.03 -0.14
C HIS A 363 -4.43 0.35 -0.82
N PHE A 364 -4.37 0.77 -2.10
CA PHE A 364 -5.48 1.29 -2.87
C PHE A 364 -5.81 0.37 -4.06
N GLY A 365 -7.04 0.49 -4.57
CA GLY A 365 -7.53 -0.38 -5.64
C GLY A 365 -7.89 -1.80 -5.17
N ARG A 366 -8.14 -1.96 -3.87
CA ARG A 366 -8.50 -3.24 -3.26
C ARG A 366 -10.01 -3.36 -3.08
N THR A 367 -10.47 -4.56 -2.80
CA THR A 367 -11.89 -4.80 -2.52
C THR A 367 -12.19 -4.58 -1.05
N HIS A 368 -13.14 -3.69 -0.74
CA HIS A 368 -13.63 -3.49 0.62
C HIS A 368 -14.28 -4.78 1.14
N ASN A 369 -13.85 -5.22 2.32
CA ASN A 369 -14.48 -6.32 3.06
C ASN A 369 -15.29 -5.78 4.23
N SER A 370 -16.60 -5.70 4.05
CA SER A 370 -17.50 -5.15 5.07
C SER A 370 -17.57 -5.98 6.36
N ALA A 371 -17.24 -7.27 6.32
CA ALA A 371 -17.27 -8.14 7.49
C ALA A 371 -16.08 -7.88 8.43
N SER A 372 -14.85 -7.73 7.89
CA SER A 372 -13.66 -7.41 8.68
C SER A 372 -13.44 -5.91 8.87
N GLY A 373 -13.95 -5.07 7.95
CA GLY A 373 -13.65 -3.65 7.82
C GLY A 373 -12.39 -3.36 7.01
N ALA A 374 -11.76 -4.39 6.46
CA ALA A 374 -10.55 -4.23 5.65
C ALA A 374 -10.83 -3.42 4.38
N PHE A 375 -9.89 -2.54 4.03
CA PHE A 375 -9.99 -1.64 2.88
C PHE A 375 -11.27 -0.79 2.87
N SER A 376 -11.75 -0.36 4.05
CA SER A 376 -12.95 0.49 4.20
C SER A 376 -12.86 1.80 3.41
N TRP A 377 -11.65 2.31 3.18
CA TRP A 377 -11.39 3.49 2.34
C TRP A 377 -11.62 3.25 0.83
N GLU A 378 -11.95 2.04 0.44
CA GLU A 378 -12.37 1.70 -0.93
C GLU A 378 -13.90 1.64 -1.10
N ALA A 379 -14.68 1.86 -0.04
CA ALA A 379 -16.15 1.88 -0.09
C ALA A 379 -16.67 3.05 -0.95
N LEU A 380 -17.86 2.88 -1.53
CA LEU A 380 -18.52 3.83 -2.43
C LEU A 380 -19.82 4.40 -1.82
N ASP A 381 -19.88 4.51 -0.51
CA ASP A 381 -21.07 4.92 0.24
C ASP A 381 -21.30 6.44 0.30
N LEU A 382 -20.37 7.26 -0.21
CA LEU A 382 -20.55 8.72 -0.37
C LEU A 382 -20.94 9.14 -1.81
N VAL A 383 -21.14 8.20 -2.72
CA VAL A 383 -21.46 8.50 -4.13
C VAL A 383 -22.76 9.29 -4.25
N SER A 384 -23.79 8.98 -3.45
CA SER A 384 -25.05 9.71 -3.46
C SER A 384 -24.89 11.15 -2.98
N ASP A 385 -24.07 11.37 -1.95
CA ASP A 385 -23.82 12.69 -1.37
C ASP A 385 -23.13 13.60 -2.39
N PHE A 386 -22.07 13.08 -3.04
CA PHE A 386 -21.39 13.82 -4.11
C PHE A 386 -22.26 14.05 -5.36
N LYS A 387 -23.10 13.08 -5.78
CA LYS A 387 -24.05 13.28 -6.88
C LYS A 387 -25.04 14.41 -6.65
N SER A 388 -25.41 14.66 -5.39
CA SER A 388 -26.33 15.74 -5.06
C SER A 388 -25.77 17.15 -5.30
N LEU A 389 -24.45 17.26 -5.56
CA LEU A 389 -23.79 18.52 -5.86
C LEU A 389 -23.90 18.92 -7.34
N ALA A 390 -24.27 18.01 -8.25
CA ALA A 390 -24.31 18.21 -9.71
C ALA A 390 -25.54 19.04 -10.20
#